data_72887f015f1d6ef7541248a6592a62c7
#
_entry.id   72887f015f1d6ef7541248a6592a62c7
#
_cell.length_a   1.000
_cell.length_b   1.000
_cell.length_c   1.000
_cell.angle_alpha   90.00
_cell.angle_beta   90.00
_cell.angle_gamma   90.00
#
_symmetry.space_group_name_H-M   'P 1'
#
loop_
_entity.id
_entity.type
_entity.pdbx_description
1 polymer ?
#
loop_
_entity_poly.entity_id
_entity_poly.type
_entity_poly.pdbx_seq_one_letter_code
_entity_poly.pdbx_strand_id
1 'polypeptide(L)'
;NSNQESSKTAKSSSRSYQTGHAKNVYNFETLLNYVMAYGDHYNPAKEELKKEKLQELLALAFTQLSEVNLHLSAYTNAVTAREESFMGFDTFITNVYLTLKAFEPSKNVLDDAKSYVKKLKGKRVIPKVSVEEITALSENEKDVKYNSVAQLGYDTRVENFDRLIALLSTIPSYMPNEAHLSIDGLKAKYTEFKAKNIAVKEATTSLSNVRMARNKTLYLPETGLYSVATGVKSYVRAIFGLSSPQYKQIKNVKFTSFKFN
;
A
#
# COMPACT_ATOMS: atom_id res chain seq x y z
N ASN A 1 43.42 7.91 8.28
CA ASN A 1 42.29 8.59 7.64
C ASN A 1 41.17 7.59 7.38
N SER A 2 40.28 7.51 8.33
CA SER A 2 39.09 6.66 8.30
C SER A 2 37.90 7.49 7.82
N ASN A 3 37.38 7.18 6.63
CA ASN A 3 36.11 7.70 6.12
C ASN A 3 34.95 6.91 6.76
N GLN A 4 34.21 7.54 7.66
CA GLN A 4 32.89 7.06 8.09
C GLN A 4 31.85 7.58 7.08
N GLU A 5 31.32 6.68 6.26
CA GLU A 5 30.10 6.93 5.50
C GLU A 5 28.88 6.86 6.43
N SER A 6 28.26 7.99 6.65
CA SER A 6 27.01 8.09 7.39
C SER A 6 25.84 7.68 6.48
N SER A 7 25.31 6.48 6.69
CA SER A 7 24.05 6.05 6.07
C SER A 7 22.88 6.85 6.66
N LYS A 8 22.32 7.78 5.88
CA LYS A 8 21.04 8.43 6.18
C LYS A 8 19.91 7.43 5.97
N THR A 9 19.43 6.84 7.06
CA THR A 9 18.20 6.07 7.07
C THR A 9 17.00 7.00 6.83
N ALA A 10 16.32 6.83 5.70
CA ALA A 10 15.06 7.50 5.41
C ALA A 10 13.99 7.05 6.43
N LYS A 11 13.60 7.93 7.33
CA LYS A 11 12.49 7.72 8.26
C LYS A 11 11.19 7.66 7.47
N SER A 12 10.55 6.49 7.39
CA SER A 12 9.26 6.33 6.75
C SER A 12 8.18 7.13 7.51
N SER A 13 7.55 8.08 6.84
CA SER A 13 6.50 8.96 7.38
C SER A 13 5.22 8.22 7.83
N SER A 14 5.07 6.94 7.48
CA SER A 14 3.89 6.12 7.80
C SER A 14 3.79 5.71 9.28
N ARG A 15 4.93 5.58 10.00
CA ARG A 15 4.93 5.17 11.42
C ARG A 15 4.39 6.25 12.36
N SER A 16 4.61 7.55 12.09
CA SER A 16 4.14 8.64 12.95
C SER A 16 2.62 8.83 12.89
N TYR A 17 2.00 8.48 11.78
CA TYR A 17 0.57 8.66 11.55
C TYR A 17 -0.29 7.62 12.28
N GLN A 18 0.16 6.37 12.35
CA GLN A 18 -0.52 5.31 13.10
C GLN A 18 -0.39 5.48 14.61
N THR A 19 0.75 5.97 15.09
CA THR A 19 0.93 6.29 16.53
C THR A 19 -0.01 7.40 17.00
N GLY A 20 -0.40 8.36 16.14
CA GLY A 20 -1.36 9.41 16.47
C GLY A 20 -2.78 8.88 16.72
N HIS A 21 -3.25 7.92 15.92
CA HIS A 21 -4.56 7.29 16.09
C HIS A 21 -4.62 6.46 17.39
N ALA A 22 -3.67 5.58 17.60
CA ALA A 22 -3.57 4.77 18.81
C ALA A 22 -3.46 5.65 20.07
N LYS A 23 -2.65 6.71 20.01
CA LYS A 23 -2.51 7.65 21.13
C LYS A 23 -3.84 8.33 21.50
N ASN A 24 -4.66 8.68 20.52
CA ASN A 24 -5.99 9.23 20.80
C ASN A 24 -6.88 8.21 21.54
N VAL A 25 -6.85 6.94 21.16
CA VAL A 25 -7.65 5.90 21.83
C VAL A 25 -7.17 5.67 23.25
N TYR A 26 -5.87 5.54 23.51
CA TYR A 26 -5.34 5.40 24.87
C TYR A 26 -5.56 6.65 25.73
N ASN A 27 -5.50 7.83 25.15
CA ASN A 27 -5.84 9.06 25.85
C ASN A 27 -7.34 9.13 26.17
N PHE A 28 -8.20 8.57 25.30
CA PHE A 28 -9.64 8.48 25.58
C PHE A 28 -9.93 7.48 26.69
N GLU A 29 -9.24 6.35 26.75
CA GLU A 29 -9.29 5.41 27.86
C GLU A 29 -8.90 6.09 29.18
N THR A 30 -7.81 6.86 29.19
CA THR A 30 -7.38 7.64 30.35
C THR A 30 -8.45 8.65 30.77
N LEU A 31 -9.05 9.37 29.82
CA LEU A 31 -10.14 10.31 30.05
C LEU A 31 -11.36 9.61 30.66
N LEU A 32 -11.76 8.47 30.12
CA LEU A 32 -12.88 7.67 30.60
C LEU A 32 -12.66 7.19 32.04
N ASN A 33 -11.46 6.72 32.38
CA ASN A 33 -11.13 6.27 33.73
C ASN A 33 -11.33 7.39 34.75
N TYR A 34 -10.92 8.62 34.43
CA TYR A 34 -11.23 9.78 35.32
C TYR A 34 -12.72 10.05 35.42
N VAL A 35 -13.45 10.03 34.31
CA VAL A 35 -14.91 10.24 34.28
C VAL A 35 -15.64 9.20 35.13
N MET A 36 -15.23 7.93 35.05
CA MET A 36 -15.80 6.87 35.88
C MET A 36 -15.58 7.14 37.37
N ALA A 37 -14.40 7.64 37.76
CA ALA A 37 -14.10 7.99 39.14
C ALA A 37 -14.88 9.20 39.68
N TYR A 38 -15.46 10.04 38.82
CA TYR A 38 -16.30 11.19 39.29
C TYR A 38 -17.69 10.77 39.79
N GLY A 39 -18.06 9.50 39.66
CA GLY A 39 -19.32 8.96 40.19
C GLY A 39 -20.54 9.68 39.64
N ASP A 40 -21.53 9.92 40.50
CA ASP A 40 -22.81 10.56 40.12
C ASP A 40 -22.70 12.06 39.86
N HIS A 41 -21.59 12.70 40.23
CA HIS A 41 -21.32 14.09 39.87
C HIS A 41 -21.08 14.29 38.35
N TYR A 42 -20.79 13.22 37.59
CA TYR A 42 -20.74 13.25 36.14
C TYR A 42 -22.06 12.68 35.58
N ASN A 43 -22.99 13.55 35.24
CA ASN A 43 -24.32 13.19 34.75
C ASN A 43 -24.74 14.09 33.55
N PRO A 44 -24.13 13.94 32.37
CA PRO A 44 -24.47 14.73 31.20
C PRO A 44 -25.85 14.35 30.62
N ALA A 45 -26.62 15.36 30.19
CA ALA A 45 -27.88 15.13 29.48
C ALA A 45 -27.66 14.64 28.04
N LYS A 46 -26.53 15.02 27.43
CA LYS A 46 -26.18 14.62 26.06
C LYS A 46 -25.83 13.14 26.03
N GLU A 47 -26.53 12.34 25.16
CA GLU A 47 -26.41 10.89 25.11
C GLU A 47 -24.98 10.42 24.84
N GLU A 48 -24.30 11.06 23.88
CA GLU A 48 -22.93 10.67 23.46
C GLU A 48 -21.89 10.89 24.57
N LEU A 49 -22.21 11.66 25.60
CA LEU A 49 -21.33 11.91 26.74
C LEU A 49 -21.60 11.00 27.93
N LYS A 50 -22.68 10.20 27.92
CA LYS A 50 -22.97 9.25 29.01
C LYS A 50 -21.90 8.18 29.13
N LYS A 51 -21.64 7.72 30.36
CA LYS A 51 -20.56 6.76 30.67
C LYS A 51 -20.63 5.51 29.82
N GLU A 52 -21.81 4.94 29.63
CA GLU A 52 -22.08 3.75 28.84
C GLU A 52 -21.68 3.97 27.37
N LYS A 53 -22.02 5.12 26.79
CA LYS A 53 -21.69 5.49 25.41
C LYS A 53 -20.20 5.75 25.23
N LEU A 54 -19.54 6.31 26.24
CA LEU A 54 -18.08 6.46 26.22
C LEU A 54 -17.37 5.09 26.23
N GLN A 55 -17.88 4.11 27.01
CA GLN A 55 -17.36 2.75 27.04
C GLN A 55 -17.56 2.03 25.69
N GLU A 56 -18.77 2.12 25.11
CA GLU A 56 -19.07 1.57 23.80
C GLU A 56 -18.13 2.15 22.72
N LEU A 57 -17.94 3.47 22.72
CA LEU A 57 -17.07 4.15 21.76
C LEU A 57 -15.60 3.75 21.93
N LEU A 58 -15.12 3.59 23.17
CA LEU A 58 -13.77 3.12 23.45
C LEU A 58 -13.56 1.68 22.92
N ALA A 59 -14.49 0.77 23.22
CA ALA A 59 -14.43 -0.61 22.74
C ALA A 59 -14.40 -0.68 21.21
N LEU A 60 -15.29 0.10 20.56
CA LEU A 60 -15.30 0.21 19.10
C LEU A 60 -13.97 0.75 18.56
N ALA A 61 -13.40 1.78 19.18
CA ALA A 61 -12.13 2.37 18.76
C ALA A 61 -10.97 1.38 18.85
N PHE A 62 -10.89 0.57 19.91
CA PHE A 62 -9.89 -0.51 20.03
C PHE A 62 -10.09 -1.57 18.95
N THR A 63 -11.33 -2.00 18.69
CA THR A 63 -11.64 -2.95 17.60
C THR A 63 -11.15 -2.42 16.27
N GLN A 64 -11.43 -1.15 15.94
CA GLN A 64 -10.99 -0.53 14.69
C GLN A 64 -9.46 -0.44 14.57
N LEU A 65 -8.73 -0.20 15.66
CA LEU A 65 -7.26 -0.25 15.64
C LEU A 65 -6.75 -1.67 15.36
N SER A 66 -7.36 -2.68 15.97
CA SER A 66 -7.01 -4.10 15.77
C SER A 66 -7.26 -4.53 14.33
N GLU A 67 -8.41 -4.17 13.76
CA GLU A 67 -8.75 -4.46 12.35
C GLU A 67 -7.74 -3.85 11.38
N VAL A 68 -7.32 -2.59 11.60
CA VAL A 68 -6.29 -1.98 10.75
C VAL A 68 -4.97 -2.74 10.83
N ASN A 69 -4.56 -3.20 12.01
CA ASN A 69 -3.32 -3.97 12.17
C ASN A 69 -3.40 -5.34 11.46
N LEU A 70 -4.55 -6.03 11.57
CA LEU A 70 -4.81 -7.31 10.90
C LEU A 70 -4.72 -7.15 9.37
N HIS A 71 -5.43 -6.18 8.81
CA HIS A 71 -5.45 -5.94 7.36
C HIS A 71 -4.11 -5.39 6.84
N LEU A 72 -3.35 -4.64 7.66
CA LEU A 72 -2.00 -4.21 7.32
C LEU A 72 -1.06 -5.42 7.20
N SER A 73 -1.15 -6.37 8.12
CA SER A 73 -0.37 -7.61 8.06
C SER A 73 -0.73 -8.44 6.82
N ALA A 74 -2.03 -8.58 6.52
CA ALA A 74 -2.50 -9.27 5.31
C ALA A 74 -1.97 -8.59 4.02
N TYR A 75 -2.01 -7.25 3.96
CA TYR A 75 -1.44 -6.49 2.85
C TYR A 75 0.07 -6.74 2.70
N THR A 76 0.81 -6.68 3.80
CA THR A 76 2.27 -6.91 3.79
C THR A 76 2.59 -8.32 3.29
N ASN A 77 1.86 -9.34 3.77
CA ASN A 77 2.03 -10.73 3.35
C ASN A 77 1.72 -10.90 1.85
N ALA A 78 0.65 -10.28 1.34
CA ALA A 78 0.33 -10.33 -0.09
C ALA A 78 1.40 -9.67 -0.96
N VAL A 79 1.97 -8.53 -0.52
CA VAL A 79 3.08 -7.86 -1.21
C VAL A 79 4.32 -8.76 -1.24
N THR A 80 4.72 -9.31 -0.10
CA THR A 80 5.87 -10.22 0.00
C THR A 80 5.68 -11.44 -0.88
N ALA A 81 4.52 -12.10 -0.83
CA ALA A 81 4.23 -13.28 -1.67
C ALA A 81 4.27 -12.97 -3.18
N ARG A 82 3.87 -11.75 -3.58
CA ARG A 82 4.03 -11.29 -4.96
C ARG A 82 5.51 -11.09 -5.31
N GLU A 83 6.27 -10.40 -4.48
CA GLU A 83 7.70 -10.16 -4.70
C GLU A 83 8.47 -11.48 -4.84
N GLU A 84 8.21 -12.44 -3.95
CA GLU A 84 8.80 -13.78 -3.99
C GLU A 84 8.44 -14.53 -5.28
N SER A 85 7.19 -14.46 -5.74
CA SER A 85 6.76 -15.12 -6.99
C SER A 85 7.48 -14.58 -8.22
N PHE A 86 7.84 -13.29 -8.23
CA PHE A 86 8.61 -12.66 -9.32
C PHE A 86 10.13 -12.77 -9.15
N MET A 87 10.61 -13.39 -8.07
CA MET A 87 12.04 -13.61 -7.88
C MET A 87 12.60 -14.50 -9.00
N GLY A 88 13.69 -14.06 -9.61
CA GLY A 88 14.30 -14.78 -10.73
C GLY A 88 13.55 -14.68 -12.08
N PHE A 89 12.48 -13.91 -12.16
CA PHE A 89 11.68 -13.77 -13.38
C PHE A 89 12.51 -13.34 -14.61
N ASP A 90 13.46 -12.43 -14.44
CA ASP A 90 14.30 -11.94 -15.54
C ASP A 90 15.20 -13.05 -16.13
N THR A 91 15.71 -13.94 -15.27
CA THR A 91 16.46 -15.14 -15.68
C THR A 91 15.54 -16.13 -16.39
N PHE A 92 14.37 -16.39 -15.80
CA PHE A 92 13.34 -17.25 -16.38
C PHE A 92 12.94 -16.79 -17.80
N ILE A 93 12.67 -15.52 -18.01
CA ILE A 93 12.35 -14.96 -19.33
C ILE A 93 13.53 -15.07 -20.30
N THR A 94 14.76 -14.99 -19.81
CA THR A 94 15.95 -15.24 -20.65
C THR A 94 15.98 -16.70 -21.12
N ASN A 95 15.71 -17.64 -20.22
CA ASN A 95 15.66 -19.07 -20.56
C ASN A 95 14.58 -19.38 -21.60
N VAL A 96 13.36 -18.81 -21.41
CA VAL A 96 12.26 -18.93 -22.40
C VAL A 96 12.72 -18.45 -23.79
N TYR A 97 13.39 -17.30 -23.86
CA TYR A 97 13.88 -16.76 -25.14
C TYR A 97 15.00 -17.63 -25.76
N LEU A 98 15.94 -18.13 -24.95
CA LEU A 98 17.01 -19.01 -25.43
C LEU A 98 16.45 -20.35 -25.92
N THR A 99 15.45 -20.89 -25.23
CA THR A 99 14.71 -22.08 -25.65
C THR A 99 14.05 -21.85 -27.02
N LEU A 100 13.33 -20.76 -27.20
CA LEU A 100 12.74 -20.40 -28.49
C LEU A 100 13.81 -20.33 -29.58
N LYS A 101 14.97 -19.70 -29.31
CA LYS A 101 16.04 -19.57 -30.26
C LYS A 101 16.61 -20.94 -30.70
N ALA A 102 16.64 -21.94 -29.81
CA ALA A 102 17.12 -23.29 -30.09
C ALA A 102 16.17 -24.05 -31.05
N PHE A 103 14.92 -23.66 -31.19
CA PHE A 103 13.99 -24.21 -32.18
C PHE A 103 14.06 -23.53 -33.56
N GLU A 104 15.01 -22.60 -33.77
CA GLU A 104 15.29 -21.93 -35.03
C GLU A 104 14.07 -21.36 -35.77
N PRO A 105 13.20 -20.58 -35.07
CA PRO A 105 12.08 -19.96 -35.74
C PRO A 105 12.54 -18.86 -36.71
N SER A 106 11.61 -18.33 -37.51
CA SER A 106 11.95 -17.24 -38.43
C SER A 106 12.50 -16.00 -37.69
N LYS A 107 13.34 -15.22 -38.37
CA LYS A 107 13.93 -14.00 -37.81
C LYS A 107 12.90 -13.03 -37.27
N ASN A 108 11.76 -12.86 -37.93
CA ASN A 108 10.68 -11.97 -37.49
C ASN A 108 10.09 -12.40 -36.12
N VAL A 109 9.86 -13.70 -35.95
CA VAL A 109 9.37 -14.26 -34.68
C VAL A 109 10.38 -14.03 -33.54
N LEU A 110 11.67 -14.21 -33.81
CA LEU A 110 12.74 -13.93 -32.83
C LEU A 110 12.81 -12.45 -32.46
N ASP A 111 12.64 -11.55 -33.43
CA ASP A 111 12.65 -10.10 -33.16
C ASP A 111 11.41 -9.66 -32.36
N ASP A 112 10.23 -10.21 -32.63
CA ASP A 112 9.01 -9.98 -31.85
C ASP A 112 9.17 -10.50 -30.41
N ALA A 113 9.61 -11.73 -30.24
CA ALA A 113 9.88 -12.31 -28.91
C ALA A 113 10.91 -11.47 -28.14
N LYS A 114 11.98 -11.03 -28.79
CA LYS A 114 13.02 -10.17 -28.21
C LYS A 114 12.45 -8.81 -27.76
N SER A 115 11.47 -8.26 -28.48
CA SER A 115 10.77 -7.03 -28.08
C SER A 115 10.02 -7.23 -26.75
N TYR A 116 9.24 -8.32 -26.59
CA TYR A 116 8.57 -8.63 -25.33
C TYR A 116 9.58 -8.87 -24.18
N VAL A 117 10.64 -9.63 -24.44
CA VAL A 117 11.70 -9.87 -23.46
C VAL A 117 12.35 -8.56 -22.98
N LYS A 118 12.62 -7.62 -23.88
CA LYS A 118 13.15 -6.30 -23.51
C LYS A 118 12.18 -5.53 -22.60
N LYS A 119 10.87 -5.53 -22.92
CA LYS A 119 9.83 -4.89 -22.09
C LYS A 119 9.76 -5.52 -20.71
N LEU A 120 9.71 -6.85 -20.62
CA LEU A 120 9.66 -7.62 -19.39
C LEU A 120 10.86 -7.38 -18.47
N LYS A 121 12.06 -7.21 -19.05
CA LYS A 121 13.31 -6.94 -18.32
C LYS A 121 13.57 -5.43 -18.10
N GLY A 122 12.67 -4.57 -18.50
CA GLY A 122 12.84 -3.11 -18.39
C GLY A 122 13.95 -2.53 -19.25
N LYS A 123 14.42 -3.25 -20.27
CA LYS A 123 15.41 -2.75 -21.20
C LYS A 123 14.74 -1.92 -22.28
N ARG A 124 15.40 -0.83 -22.71
CA ARG A 124 14.91 -0.03 -23.82
C ARG A 124 14.79 -0.87 -25.09
N VAL A 125 13.65 -0.79 -25.73
CA VAL A 125 13.41 -1.41 -27.05
C VAL A 125 14.10 -0.57 -28.14
N ILE A 126 13.99 0.76 -28.02
CA ILE A 126 14.63 1.72 -28.93
C ILE A 126 15.92 2.24 -28.26
N PRO A 127 17.07 2.26 -28.94
CA PRO A 127 18.30 2.84 -28.42
C PRO A 127 18.07 4.31 -27.98
N LYS A 128 18.81 4.76 -26.96
CA LYS A 128 18.83 6.17 -26.61
C LYS A 128 19.54 6.93 -27.76
N VAL A 129 18.84 7.88 -28.37
CA VAL A 129 19.46 8.77 -29.37
C VAL A 129 20.63 9.50 -28.72
N SER A 130 21.79 9.53 -29.37
CA SER A 130 22.96 10.23 -28.85
C SER A 130 22.72 11.75 -28.80
N VAL A 131 23.48 12.45 -27.96
CA VAL A 131 23.38 13.93 -27.87
C VAL A 131 23.73 14.57 -29.23
N GLU A 132 24.65 13.96 -29.97
CA GLU A 132 25.04 14.41 -31.30
C GLU A 132 23.89 14.25 -32.33
N GLU A 133 23.13 13.15 -32.26
CA GLU A 133 21.94 12.94 -33.11
C GLU A 133 20.81 13.89 -32.77
N ILE A 134 20.62 14.24 -31.46
CA ILE A 134 19.62 15.22 -31.00
C ILE A 134 19.96 16.62 -31.52
N THR A 135 21.25 17.00 -31.55
CA THR A 135 21.68 18.31 -32.06
C THR A 135 21.56 18.43 -33.58
N ALA A 136 21.53 17.31 -34.29
CA ALA A 136 21.32 17.27 -35.74
C ALA A 136 19.85 17.33 -36.18
N LEU A 137 18.88 17.15 -35.25
CA LEU A 137 17.45 17.25 -35.53
C LEU A 137 17.00 18.71 -35.67
N SER A 138 16.07 18.99 -36.58
CA SER A 138 15.45 20.33 -36.71
C SER A 138 14.70 20.75 -35.46
N GLU A 139 14.48 22.06 -35.27
CA GLU A 139 13.77 22.57 -34.06
C GLU A 139 12.37 21.98 -33.89
N ASN A 140 11.68 21.63 -34.97
CA ASN A 140 10.36 21.01 -34.93
C ASN A 140 10.37 19.51 -34.51
N GLU A 141 11.52 18.85 -34.51
CA GLU A 141 11.70 17.45 -34.13
C GLU A 141 12.23 17.26 -32.69
N LYS A 142 12.68 18.37 -32.04
CA LYS A 142 13.22 18.33 -30.68
C LYS A 142 12.17 18.04 -29.59
N ASP A 143 10.88 18.16 -29.89
CA ASP A 143 9.77 17.87 -28.96
C ASP A 143 9.35 16.38 -28.91
N VAL A 144 10.04 15.48 -29.60
CA VAL A 144 9.80 14.05 -29.47
C VAL A 144 10.23 13.56 -28.08
N LYS A 145 9.29 13.55 -27.16
CA LYS A 145 9.48 12.95 -25.84
C LYS A 145 9.68 11.44 -25.99
N TYR A 146 10.94 10.99 -25.96
CA TYR A 146 11.27 9.57 -25.90
C TYR A 146 10.89 9.02 -24.52
N ASN A 147 9.64 8.60 -24.39
CA ASN A 147 9.20 7.92 -23.17
C ASN A 147 9.94 6.60 -23.01
N SER A 148 10.46 6.36 -21.80
CA SER A 148 11.03 5.05 -21.46
C SER A 148 9.96 3.97 -21.65
N VAL A 149 10.22 2.99 -22.50
CA VAL A 149 9.32 1.85 -22.77
C VAL A 149 9.46 0.77 -21.66
N ALA A 150 10.20 1.05 -20.60
CA ALA A 150 10.34 0.15 -19.47
C ALA A 150 9.01 0.03 -18.71
N GLN A 151 8.35 -1.10 -18.88
CA GLN A 151 7.06 -1.41 -18.30
C GLN A 151 7.25 -2.41 -17.15
N LEU A 152 7.82 -1.92 -16.03
CA LEU A 152 8.22 -2.76 -14.89
C LEU A 152 7.11 -2.91 -13.82
N GLY A 153 5.94 -2.26 -13.99
CA GLY A 153 4.80 -2.51 -13.13
C GLY A 153 4.37 -3.98 -13.19
N TYR A 154 4.01 -4.56 -12.05
CA TYR A 154 3.64 -5.98 -11.96
C TYR A 154 2.51 -6.37 -12.93
N ASP A 155 1.47 -5.53 -13.07
CA ASP A 155 0.37 -5.79 -14.02
C ASP A 155 0.86 -5.78 -15.47
N THR A 156 1.70 -4.83 -15.83
CA THR A 156 2.25 -4.71 -17.18
C THR A 156 3.22 -5.84 -17.50
N ARG A 157 3.99 -6.32 -16.50
CA ARG A 157 4.84 -7.52 -16.66
C ARG A 157 3.98 -8.75 -16.92
N VAL A 158 2.88 -8.94 -16.20
CA VAL A 158 1.94 -10.05 -16.44
C VAL A 158 1.34 -9.98 -17.83
N GLU A 159 0.89 -8.81 -18.27
CA GLU A 159 0.32 -8.60 -19.60
C GLU A 159 1.35 -8.88 -20.73
N ASN A 160 2.58 -8.37 -20.61
CA ASN A 160 3.63 -8.64 -21.60
C ASN A 160 4.06 -10.11 -21.60
N PHE A 161 3.98 -10.79 -20.46
CA PHE A 161 4.25 -12.22 -20.39
C PHE A 161 3.15 -13.04 -21.08
N ASP A 162 1.89 -12.67 -20.91
CA ASP A 162 0.76 -13.28 -21.64
C ASP A 162 0.94 -13.14 -23.17
N ARG A 163 1.31 -11.96 -23.63
CA ARG A 163 1.61 -11.70 -25.05
C ARG A 163 2.76 -12.55 -25.58
N LEU A 164 3.80 -12.75 -24.77
CA LEU A 164 4.89 -13.65 -25.12
C LEU A 164 4.42 -15.11 -25.23
N ILE A 165 3.60 -15.58 -24.28
CA ILE A 165 3.00 -16.92 -24.31
C ILE A 165 2.12 -17.10 -25.55
N ALA A 166 1.29 -16.11 -25.88
CA ALA A 166 0.46 -16.12 -27.07
C ALA A 166 1.31 -16.28 -28.34
N LEU A 167 2.40 -15.51 -28.48
CA LEU A 167 3.34 -15.65 -29.59
C LEU A 167 3.93 -17.05 -29.66
N LEU A 168 4.44 -17.59 -28.53
CA LEU A 168 5.03 -18.92 -28.48
C LEU A 168 4.03 -20.02 -28.87
N SER A 169 2.75 -19.85 -28.48
CA SER A 169 1.67 -20.78 -28.80
C SER A 169 1.35 -20.86 -30.30
N THR A 170 1.75 -19.87 -31.09
CA THR A 170 1.59 -19.90 -32.57
C THR A 170 2.69 -20.63 -33.28
N ILE A 171 3.74 -21.11 -32.58
CA ILE A 171 4.90 -21.75 -33.16
C ILE A 171 4.81 -23.27 -32.97
N PRO A 172 4.43 -24.06 -33.98
CA PRO A 172 4.24 -25.51 -33.84
C PRO A 172 5.49 -26.26 -33.40
N SER A 173 6.68 -25.76 -33.77
CA SER A 173 7.97 -26.37 -33.40
C SER A 173 8.36 -26.07 -31.93
N TYR A 174 7.74 -25.13 -31.24
CA TYR A 174 8.07 -24.82 -29.84
C TYR A 174 7.52 -25.88 -28.89
N MET A 175 8.29 -26.96 -28.72
CA MET A 175 7.92 -28.13 -27.91
C MET A 175 9.08 -28.53 -26.96
N PRO A 176 9.42 -27.69 -25.95
CA PRO A 176 10.48 -28.02 -25.00
C PRO A 176 10.08 -29.19 -24.11
N ASN A 177 11.03 -30.03 -23.77
CA ASN A 177 10.84 -31.17 -22.85
C ASN A 177 10.73 -30.73 -21.40
N GLU A 178 11.27 -29.57 -21.06
CA GLU A 178 11.24 -28.99 -19.73
C GLU A 178 9.83 -28.46 -19.42
N ALA A 179 9.15 -29.08 -18.48
CA ALA A 179 7.75 -28.77 -18.15
C ALA A 179 7.52 -27.27 -17.82
N HIS A 180 8.48 -26.63 -17.15
CA HIS A 180 8.37 -25.20 -16.76
C HIS A 180 8.57 -24.23 -17.94
N LEU A 181 9.12 -24.70 -19.08
CA LEU A 181 9.29 -23.92 -20.32
C LEU A 181 8.22 -24.27 -21.38
N SER A 182 7.43 -25.32 -21.17
CA SER A 182 6.30 -25.69 -22.05
C SER A 182 5.21 -24.61 -22.01
N ILE A 183 4.37 -24.55 -23.04
CA ILE A 183 3.23 -23.61 -23.08
C ILE A 183 2.35 -23.73 -21.84
N ASP A 184 2.09 -24.94 -21.36
CA ASP A 184 1.27 -25.16 -20.16
C ASP A 184 2.00 -24.71 -18.89
N GLY A 185 3.30 -24.94 -18.79
CA GLY A 185 4.13 -24.43 -17.70
C GLY A 185 4.17 -22.90 -17.66
N LEU A 186 4.29 -22.25 -18.83
CA LEU A 186 4.24 -20.78 -18.93
C LEU A 186 2.87 -20.23 -18.54
N LYS A 187 1.77 -20.86 -18.98
CA LYS A 187 0.39 -20.48 -18.60
C LYS A 187 0.15 -20.67 -17.09
N ALA A 188 0.67 -21.73 -16.50
CA ALA A 188 0.60 -21.94 -15.06
C ALA A 188 1.30 -20.80 -14.29
N LYS A 189 2.50 -20.42 -14.75
CA LYS A 189 3.25 -19.30 -14.17
C LYS A 189 2.55 -17.94 -14.34
N TYR A 190 1.95 -17.71 -15.50
CA TYR A 190 1.10 -16.54 -15.74
C TYR A 190 -0.08 -16.47 -14.76
N THR A 191 -0.78 -17.58 -14.57
CA THR A 191 -1.91 -17.68 -13.65
C THR A 191 -1.48 -17.40 -12.21
N GLU A 192 -0.33 -17.93 -11.78
CA GLU A 192 0.28 -17.63 -10.47
C GLU A 192 0.52 -16.12 -10.30
N PHE A 193 1.20 -15.48 -11.24
CA PHE A 193 1.50 -14.04 -11.18
C PHE A 193 0.24 -13.18 -11.14
N LYS A 194 -0.75 -13.53 -11.98
CA LYS A 194 -2.05 -12.84 -12.00
C LYS A 194 -2.77 -12.95 -10.66
N ALA A 195 -2.79 -14.14 -10.06
CA ALA A 195 -3.39 -14.36 -8.75
C ALA A 195 -2.70 -13.55 -7.64
N LYS A 196 -1.35 -13.48 -7.65
CA LYS A 196 -0.59 -12.66 -6.69
C LYS A 196 -0.87 -11.16 -6.84
N ASN A 197 -1.00 -10.66 -8.08
CA ASN A 197 -1.37 -9.26 -8.32
C ASN A 197 -2.80 -8.96 -7.82
N ILE A 198 -3.75 -9.86 -8.05
CA ILE A 198 -5.12 -9.73 -7.57
C ILE A 198 -5.15 -9.69 -6.03
N ALA A 199 -4.45 -10.61 -5.37
CA ALA A 199 -4.37 -10.66 -3.90
C ALA A 199 -3.86 -9.34 -3.29
N VAL A 200 -2.86 -8.69 -3.89
CA VAL A 200 -2.38 -7.38 -3.42
C VAL A 200 -3.44 -6.29 -3.61
N LYS A 201 -4.17 -6.28 -4.73
CA LYS A 201 -5.26 -5.31 -4.98
C LYS A 201 -6.39 -5.47 -3.97
N GLU A 202 -6.81 -6.69 -3.70
CA GLU A 202 -7.84 -7.02 -2.72
C GLU A 202 -7.41 -6.60 -1.31
N ALA A 203 -6.19 -6.95 -0.89
CA ALA A 203 -5.64 -6.58 0.40
C ALA A 203 -5.51 -5.04 0.55
N THR A 204 -5.13 -4.32 -0.53
CA THR A 204 -5.07 -2.86 -0.56
C THR A 204 -6.44 -2.25 -0.33
N THR A 205 -7.46 -2.75 -1.04
CA THR A 205 -8.85 -2.28 -0.91
C THR A 205 -9.39 -2.53 0.49
N SER A 206 -9.18 -3.74 1.03
CA SER A 206 -9.59 -4.11 2.38
C SER A 206 -8.93 -3.21 3.43
N LEU A 207 -7.61 -3.00 3.34
CA LEU A 207 -6.88 -2.10 4.25
C LEU A 207 -7.39 -0.64 4.15
N SER A 208 -7.71 -0.17 2.96
CA SER A 208 -8.29 1.16 2.76
C SER A 208 -9.64 1.29 3.46
N ASN A 209 -10.51 0.30 3.33
CA ASN A 209 -11.84 0.28 3.92
C ASN A 209 -11.80 0.31 5.46
N VAL A 210 -10.95 -0.51 6.09
CA VAL A 210 -10.82 -0.51 7.56
C VAL A 210 -10.18 0.77 8.07
N ARG A 211 -9.28 1.41 7.31
CA ARG A 211 -8.74 2.73 7.64
C ARG A 211 -9.81 3.82 7.60
N MET A 212 -10.72 3.78 6.62
CA MET A 212 -11.86 4.68 6.55
C MET A 212 -12.82 4.48 7.73
N ALA A 213 -13.14 3.22 8.08
CA ALA A 213 -13.97 2.90 9.24
C ALA A 213 -13.36 3.42 10.55
N ARG A 214 -12.06 3.17 10.78
CA ARG A 214 -11.32 3.73 11.92
C ARG A 214 -11.40 5.26 11.95
N ASN A 215 -11.15 5.92 10.82
CA ASN A 215 -11.16 7.38 10.75
C ASN A 215 -12.55 7.93 11.07
N LYS A 216 -13.62 7.28 10.61
CA LYS A 216 -15.00 7.61 10.94
C LYS A 216 -15.25 7.50 12.47
N THR A 217 -14.86 6.39 13.09
CA THR A 217 -14.99 6.18 14.55
C THR A 217 -14.22 7.23 15.35
N LEU A 218 -13.04 7.62 14.90
CA LEU A 218 -12.18 8.53 15.66
C LEU A 218 -12.48 10.01 15.41
N TYR A 219 -12.92 10.41 14.20
CA TYR A 219 -12.90 11.82 13.80
C TYR A 219 -14.20 12.33 13.17
N LEU A 220 -15.27 11.52 13.10
CA LEU A 220 -16.55 12.02 12.59
C LEU A 220 -16.98 13.22 13.44
N PRO A 221 -17.43 14.33 12.83
CA PRO A 221 -17.99 15.45 13.60
C PRO A 221 -19.08 14.98 14.55
N GLU A 222 -19.13 15.56 15.74
CA GLU A 222 -20.12 15.33 16.82
C GLU A 222 -20.02 13.97 17.53
N THR A 223 -19.90 12.85 16.80
CA THR A 223 -19.96 11.49 17.37
C THR A 223 -18.63 10.77 17.42
N GLY A 224 -17.60 11.26 16.70
CA GLY A 224 -16.28 10.67 16.73
C GLY A 224 -15.54 10.91 18.05
N LEU A 225 -14.65 9.99 18.40
CA LEU A 225 -13.90 9.98 19.66
C LEU A 225 -13.28 11.35 20.00
N TYR A 226 -12.69 12.03 19.00
CA TYR A 226 -12.08 13.36 19.19
C TYR A 226 -13.10 14.40 19.63
N SER A 227 -14.27 14.46 18.96
CA SER A 227 -15.35 15.40 19.27
C SER A 227 -15.97 15.10 20.63
N VAL A 228 -16.21 13.82 20.90
CA VAL A 228 -16.75 13.34 22.19
C VAL A 228 -15.78 13.66 23.33
N ALA A 229 -14.47 13.39 23.17
CA ALA A 229 -13.46 13.73 24.18
C ALA A 229 -13.42 15.24 24.49
N THR A 230 -13.56 16.06 23.47
CA THR A 230 -13.65 17.53 23.64
C THR A 230 -14.92 17.93 24.39
N GLY A 231 -16.05 17.31 24.05
CA GLY A 231 -17.32 17.49 24.74
C GLY A 231 -17.24 17.10 26.23
N VAL A 232 -16.66 15.95 26.55
CA VAL A 232 -16.42 15.50 27.94
C VAL A 232 -15.61 16.53 28.72
N LYS A 233 -14.50 17.02 28.16
CA LYS A 233 -13.67 18.03 28.83
C LYS A 233 -14.44 19.35 29.11
N SER A 234 -15.22 19.78 28.12
CA SER A 234 -16.03 20.97 28.22
C SER A 234 -17.10 20.80 29.31
N TYR A 235 -17.75 19.64 29.34
CA TYR A 235 -18.75 19.34 30.38
C TYR A 235 -18.15 19.31 31.80
N VAL A 236 -17.03 18.59 31.98
CA VAL A 236 -16.31 18.53 33.28
C VAL A 236 -15.88 19.94 33.75
N ARG A 237 -15.39 20.76 32.81
CA ARG A 237 -15.08 22.16 33.14
C ARG A 237 -16.29 22.95 33.58
N ALA A 238 -17.46 22.72 32.96
CA ALA A 238 -18.68 23.44 33.29
C ALA A 238 -19.22 23.08 34.69
N ILE A 239 -19.25 21.78 35.04
CA ILE A 239 -19.83 21.32 36.29
C ILE A 239 -18.89 21.45 37.50
N PHE A 240 -17.57 21.22 37.32
CA PHE A 240 -16.62 21.29 38.44
C PHE A 240 -15.87 22.64 38.51
N GLY A 241 -15.82 23.39 37.41
CA GLY A 241 -15.10 24.65 37.32
C GLY A 241 -13.66 24.53 36.85
N LEU A 242 -13.11 25.62 36.29
CA LEU A 242 -11.79 25.71 35.69
C LEU A 242 -10.64 25.36 36.66
N SER A 243 -10.78 25.71 37.92
CA SER A 243 -9.76 25.54 38.97
C SER A 243 -9.84 24.21 39.70
N SER A 244 -10.88 23.41 39.43
CA SER A 244 -11.13 22.15 40.12
C SER A 244 -10.05 21.11 39.94
N PRO A 245 -9.83 20.21 40.91
CA PRO A 245 -8.94 19.07 40.74
C PRO A 245 -9.36 18.17 39.58
N GLN A 246 -10.69 17.94 39.41
CA GLN A 246 -11.25 17.10 38.35
C GLN A 246 -10.87 17.63 36.94
N TYR A 247 -11.07 18.92 36.73
CA TYR A 247 -10.67 19.49 35.42
C TYR A 247 -9.14 19.49 35.21
N LYS A 248 -8.36 19.75 36.29
CA LYS A 248 -6.89 19.70 36.22
C LYS A 248 -6.35 18.31 35.81
N GLN A 249 -7.02 17.21 36.24
CA GLN A 249 -6.66 15.84 35.84
C GLN A 249 -6.76 15.60 34.34
N ILE A 250 -7.84 16.11 33.69
CA ILE A 250 -8.17 15.79 32.30
C ILE A 250 -7.67 16.84 31.28
N LYS A 251 -7.41 18.08 31.70
CA LYS A 251 -7.06 19.17 30.79
C LYS A 251 -5.83 18.85 29.93
N ASN A 252 -4.86 18.11 30.50
CA ASN A 252 -3.59 17.77 29.86
C ASN A 252 -3.66 16.47 29.02
N VAL A 253 -4.75 15.74 29.05
CA VAL A 253 -4.98 14.59 28.16
C VAL A 253 -5.19 15.13 26.75
N LYS A 254 -4.19 15.03 25.89
CA LYS A 254 -4.18 15.67 24.56
C LYS A 254 -4.77 14.76 23.49
N PHE A 255 -5.56 15.34 22.59
CA PHE A 255 -6.07 14.66 21.40
C PHE A 255 -5.61 15.39 20.15
N THR A 256 -5.22 14.63 19.13
CA THR A 256 -4.81 15.19 17.85
C THR A 256 -5.98 15.12 16.88
N SER A 257 -6.35 16.28 16.32
CA SER A 257 -7.37 16.32 15.26
C SER A 257 -6.82 15.75 13.94
N PHE A 258 -7.71 15.21 13.15
CA PHE A 258 -7.46 14.78 11.79
C PHE A 258 -8.48 15.46 10.88
N LYS A 259 -8.02 16.07 9.78
CA LYS A 259 -8.96 16.61 8.79
C LYS A 259 -9.62 15.43 8.08
N PHE A 260 -10.92 15.31 8.28
CA PHE A 260 -11.76 14.39 7.55
C PHE A 260 -12.12 15.08 6.22
N ASN A 261 -11.41 14.71 5.14
CA ASN A 261 -11.76 15.16 3.80
C ASN A 261 -12.69 14.16 3.15
#